data_51da42885fe0bc0fe572deaf62152791
#
_entry.id   51da42885fe0bc0fe572deaf62152791
#
_cell.length_a   1.000
_cell.length_b   1.000
_cell.length_c   1.000
_cell.angle_alpha   90.00
_cell.angle_beta   90.00
_cell.angle_gamma   90.00
#
_symmetry.space_group_name_H-M   'P 1'
#
loop_
_entity.id
_entity.type
_entity.pdbx_description
1 polymer ?
#
loop_
_entity_poly.entity_id
_entity_poly.type
_entity_poly.pdbx_seq_one_letter_code
_entity_poly.pdbx_strand_id
1 'polypeptide(L)'
;MAHNASMTCCSGSECATSTNDATRVERTPRTTFRPAVDVLDAEDAYRIVADLPGASADSVNITYEDGELTLDAQVPARTPDGAEQIRKEYGVGAFQRRFRVHGEIEPDAIAASYADGVLTITLPKASRSQRRRVPVNTN
;
A
#
# COMPACT_ATOMS: atom_id res chain seq x y z
N MET A 1 -70.93 -31.38 -4.97
CA MET A 1 -70.48 -31.47 -3.58
C MET A 1 -69.12 -30.80 -3.56
N ALA A 2 -69.06 -29.50 -3.28
CA ALA A 2 -68.85 -28.89 -1.98
C ALA A 2 -67.45 -29.29 -1.44
N HIS A 3 -66.54 -28.47 -1.18
CA HIS A 3 -66.36 -27.29 -0.34
C HIS A 3 -64.94 -26.75 -0.57
N ASN A 4 -64.78 -25.51 -0.77
CA ASN A 4 -64.76 -24.41 0.18
C ASN A 4 -63.34 -24.14 0.76
N ALA A 5 -62.89 -23.03 0.32
CA ALA A 5 -62.43 -21.92 1.16
C ALA A 5 -61.20 -22.18 2.06
N SER A 6 -60.21 -21.37 1.98
CA SER A 6 -60.22 -20.18 2.81
C SER A 6 -58.99 -19.34 2.51
N MET A 7 -59.21 -18.15 2.09
CA MET A 7 -58.29 -17.04 2.19
C MET A 7 -58.00 -16.77 3.67
N THR A 8 -56.76 -16.71 4.01
CA THR A 8 -56.36 -15.99 5.23
C THR A 8 -55.28 -15.00 4.87
N CYS A 9 -55.69 -13.77 4.71
CA CYS A 9 -54.84 -12.61 4.79
C CYS A 9 -54.22 -12.53 6.17
N CYS A 10 -52.95 -12.59 6.28
CA CYS A 10 -52.24 -12.02 7.42
C CYS A 10 -51.78 -10.64 7.05
N SER A 11 -52.54 -9.68 7.49
CA SER A 11 -52.23 -8.30 7.71
C SER A 11 -51.15 -8.22 8.78
N GLY A 12 -50.15 -7.42 8.51
CA GLY A 12 -49.40 -6.86 9.62
C GLY A 12 -47.88 -6.98 9.50
N SER A 13 -47.29 -5.84 9.28
CA SER A 13 -46.08 -5.40 9.95
C SER A 13 -44.71 -5.80 9.38
N GLU A 14 -44.10 -4.78 8.83
CA GLU A 14 -42.65 -4.53 8.83
C GLU A 14 -41.78 -5.50 8.02
N CYS A 15 -41.83 -5.32 6.71
CA CYS A 15 -40.66 -5.53 5.89
C CYS A 15 -39.59 -4.49 6.30
N ALA A 16 -38.74 -4.87 7.23
CA ALA A 16 -37.53 -4.12 7.52
C ALA A 16 -36.67 -4.20 6.26
N THR A 17 -36.72 -3.15 5.47
CA THR A 17 -35.74 -2.86 4.45
C THR A 17 -34.41 -2.62 5.17
N SER A 18 -33.61 -3.66 5.24
CA SER A 18 -32.20 -3.57 5.57
C SER A 18 -31.53 -2.74 4.47
N THR A 19 -31.52 -1.44 4.66
CA THR A 19 -30.66 -0.53 3.94
C THR A 19 -29.23 -0.84 4.36
N ASN A 20 -28.65 -1.86 3.71
CA ASN A 20 -27.22 -1.92 3.58
C ASN A 20 -26.80 -0.72 2.70
N ASP A 21 -26.72 0.43 3.32
CA ASP A 21 -25.95 1.55 2.81
C ASP A 21 -24.47 1.17 2.96
N ALA A 22 -24.07 0.19 2.16
CA ALA A 22 -22.69 0.01 1.81
C ALA A 22 -22.34 1.27 1.00
N THR A 23 -21.77 2.24 1.68
CA THR A 23 -21.08 3.37 1.08
C THR A 23 -20.14 2.80 0.02
N ARG A 24 -20.66 2.68 -1.19
CA ARG A 24 -19.89 2.35 -2.37
C ARG A 24 -18.97 3.54 -2.59
N VAL A 25 -17.83 3.51 -1.93
CA VAL A 25 -16.74 4.40 -2.26
C VAL A 25 -16.48 4.19 -3.74
N GLU A 26 -16.97 5.09 -4.56
CA GLU A 26 -16.62 5.14 -5.99
C GLU A 26 -15.09 5.24 -6.03
N ARG A 27 -14.47 4.09 -6.24
CA ARG A 27 -13.05 4.02 -6.56
C ARG A 27 -12.91 4.52 -7.98
N THR A 28 -12.84 5.84 -8.12
CA THR A 28 -12.30 6.44 -9.34
C THR A 28 -10.99 5.70 -9.62
N PRO A 29 -10.76 5.17 -10.82
CA PRO A 29 -9.53 4.46 -11.12
C PRO A 29 -8.37 5.43 -10.90
N ARG A 30 -7.73 5.32 -9.75
CA ARG A 30 -6.59 6.16 -9.38
C ARG A 30 -5.41 5.66 -10.19
N THR A 31 -4.90 6.51 -11.04
CA THR A 31 -3.67 6.21 -11.78
C THR A 31 -2.57 5.89 -10.78
N THR A 32 -1.97 4.72 -10.92
CA THR A 32 -0.86 4.29 -10.07
C THR A 32 0.44 4.48 -10.83
N PHE A 33 1.39 5.15 -10.21
CA PHE A 33 2.71 5.42 -10.75
C PHE A 33 3.77 4.58 -10.05
N ARG A 34 4.81 4.27 -10.77
CA ARG A 34 6.00 3.64 -10.19
C ARG A 34 6.95 4.74 -9.73
N PRO A 35 7.28 4.84 -8.43
CA PRO A 35 8.19 5.86 -7.93
C PRO A 35 9.62 5.61 -8.40
N ALA A 36 10.41 6.67 -8.51
CA ALA A 36 11.85 6.57 -8.63
C ALA A 36 12.43 6.05 -7.31
N VAL A 37 13.40 5.14 -7.39
CA VAL A 37 13.95 4.50 -6.20
C VAL A 37 15.40 4.14 -6.41
N ASP A 38 16.22 4.47 -5.43
CA ASP A 38 17.58 4.00 -5.29
C ASP A 38 17.66 2.90 -4.24
N VAL A 39 18.39 1.84 -4.56
CA VAL A 39 18.65 0.73 -3.63
C VAL A 39 20.15 0.67 -3.38
N LEU A 40 20.53 0.84 -2.12
CA LEU A 40 21.91 0.84 -1.67
C LEU A 40 22.16 -0.44 -0.85
N ASP A 41 23.22 -1.14 -1.18
CA ASP A 41 23.69 -2.31 -0.42
C ASP A 41 24.85 -1.86 0.48
N ALA A 42 24.55 -1.65 1.76
CA ALA A 42 25.55 -1.38 2.78
C ALA A 42 25.96 -2.69 3.48
N GLU A 43 27.00 -2.62 4.29
CA GLU A 43 27.58 -3.80 4.96
C GLU A 43 26.55 -4.47 5.88
N ASP A 44 25.83 -3.69 6.68
CA ASP A 44 24.92 -4.17 7.72
C ASP A 44 23.43 -4.15 7.30
N ALA A 45 23.07 -3.37 6.27
CA ALA A 45 21.69 -3.17 5.89
C ALA A 45 21.53 -2.82 4.41
N TYR A 46 20.38 -3.14 3.84
CA TYR A 46 19.93 -2.53 2.60
C TYR A 46 19.23 -1.21 2.93
N ARG A 47 19.48 -0.19 2.13
CA ARG A 47 18.77 1.09 2.21
C ARG A 47 18.04 1.34 0.89
N ILE A 48 16.76 1.59 0.99
CA ILE A 48 15.90 1.93 -0.13
C ILE A 48 15.48 3.39 0.04
N VAL A 49 15.76 4.20 -0.96
CA VAL A 49 15.35 5.61 -1.00
C VAL A 49 14.35 5.77 -2.13
N ALA A 50 13.14 6.23 -1.83
CA ALA A 50 12.06 6.37 -2.78
C ALA A 50 11.52 7.80 -2.82
N ASP A 51 11.36 8.35 -4.02
CA ASP A 51 10.77 9.67 -4.23
C ASP A 51 9.25 9.55 -4.34
N LEU A 52 8.55 10.15 -3.38
CA LEU A 52 7.08 10.13 -3.28
C LEU A 52 6.51 11.55 -3.21
N PRO A 53 6.67 12.35 -4.25
CA PRO A 53 6.26 13.75 -4.22
C PRO A 53 4.75 13.89 -4.03
N GLY A 54 4.36 14.66 -3.03
CA GLY A 54 2.98 14.96 -2.72
C GLY A 54 2.26 13.92 -1.86
N ALA A 55 2.92 12.85 -1.45
CA ALA A 55 2.43 11.96 -0.41
C ALA A 55 2.55 12.62 0.97
N SER A 56 1.82 12.12 1.94
CA SER A 56 1.98 12.46 3.35
C SER A 56 2.48 11.24 4.12
N ALA A 57 3.13 11.43 5.25
CA ALA A 57 3.63 10.33 6.08
C ALA A 57 2.51 9.32 6.40
N ASP A 58 1.32 9.82 6.72
CA ASP A 58 0.15 8.99 7.06
C ASP A 58 -0.42 8.20 5.88
N SER A 59 -0.08 8.61 4.65
CA SER A 59 -0.55 7.97 3.42
C SER A 59 0.42 6.93 2.86
N VAL A 60 1.60 6.80 3.46
CA VAL A 60 2.62 5.82 3.08
C VAL A 60 2.42 4.55 3.88
N ASN A 61 2.27 3.44 3.17
CA ASN A 61 2.17 2.11 3.75
C ASN A 61 3.29 1.22 3.23
N ILE A 62 3.97 0.52 4.14
CA ILE A 62 5.06 -0.39 3.83
C ILE A 62 4.71 -1.74 4.43
N THR A 63 4.76 -2.78 3.60
CA THR A 63 4.51 -4.15 4.03
C THR A 63 5.69 -5.02 3.61
N TYR A 64 6.17 -5.86 4.52
CA TYR A 64 7.20 -6.85 4.24
C TYR A 64 6.65 -8.23 4.53
N GLU A 65 6.63 -9.11 3.53
CA GLU A 65 6.10 -10.47 3.62
C GLU A 65 6.85 -11.38 2.64
N ASP A 66 7.25 -12.55 3.10
CA ASP A 66 7.91 -13.59 2.29
C ASP A 66 9.09 -13.10 1.41
N GLY A 67 9.87 -12.15 1.92
CA GLY A 67 11.00 -11.59 1.18
C GLY A 67 10.59 -10.54 0.13
N GLU A 68 9.33 -10.15 0.08
CA GLU A 68 8.83 -9.07 -0.76
C GLU A 68 8.49 -7.84 0.10
N LEU A 69 9.07 -6.71 -0.24
CA LEU A 69 8.74 -5.41 0.32
C LEU A 69 7.80 -4.69 -0.62
N THR A 70 6.61 -4.39 -0.18
CA THR A 70 5.61 -3.63 -0.92
C THR A 70 5.51 -2.22 -0.37
N LEU A 71 5.65 -1.24 -1.23
CA LEU A 71 5.48 0.18 -0.96
C LEU A 71 4.23 0.68 -1.65
N ASP A 72 3.32 1.25 -0.88
CA ASP A 72 2.12 1.92 -1.34
C ASP A 72 2.05 3.32 -0.74
N ALA A 73 1.81 4.33 -1.56
CA ALA A 73 1.63 5.70 -1.08
C ALA A 73 0.48 6.37 -1.84
N GLN A 74 -0.44 6.95 -1.09
CA GLN A 74 -1.58 7.67 -1.66
C GLN A 74 -1.25 9.15 -1.76
N VAL A 75 -1.53 9.74 -2.93
CA VAL A 75 -1.40 11.18 -3.15
C VAL A 75 -2.79 11.76 -3.34
N PRO A 76 -3.19 12.75 -2.53
CA PRO A 76 -4.48 13.40 -2.67
C PRO A 76 -4.57 14.16 -3.98
N ALA A 77 -5.79 14.32 -4.49
CA ALA A 77 -6.04 15.17 -5.63
C ALA A 77 -5.65 16.63 -5.30
N ARG A 78 -5.04 17.31 -6.27
CA ARG A 78 -4.57 18.70 -6.11
C ARG A 78 -5.56 19.74 -6.59
N THR A 79 -6.66 19.32 -7.23
CA THR A 79 -7.68 20.24 -7.71
C THR A 79 -8.48 20.75 -6.53
N PRO A 80 -8.52 22.06 -6.26
CA PRO A 80 -9.35 22.64 -5.22
C PRO A 80 -10.84 22.40 -5.51
N ASP A 81 -11.65 22.31 -4.47
CA ASP A 81 -13.09 22.16 -4.59
C ASP A 81 -13.68 23.35 -5.35
N GLY A 82 -14.53 23.06 -6.34
CA GLY A 82 -15.18 24.09 -7.17
C GLY A 82 -14.31 24.66 -8.29
N ALA A 83 -13.08 24.18 -8.46
CA ALA A 83 -12.22 24.57 -9.58
C ALA A 83 -12.38 23.60 -10.77
N GLU A 84 -12.47 24.17 -11.98
CA GLU A 84 -12.44 23.40 -13.21
C GLU A 84 -10.99 23.28 -13.73
N GLN A 85 -10.55 22.06 -13.99
CA GLN A 85 -9.20 21.81 -14.52
C GLN A 85 -9.19 22.04 -16.04
N ILE A 86 -8.62 23.15 -16.48
CA ILE A 86 -8.54 23.52 -17.90
C ILE A 86 -7.47 22.69 -18.63
N ARG A 87 -6.33 22.42 -17.98
CA ARG A 87 -5.22 21.66 -18.57
C ARG A 87 -4.48 20.83 -17.53
N LYS A 88 -4.10 19.63 -17.91
CA LYS A 88 -3.29 18.72 -17.11
C LYS A 88 -2.09 18.25 -17.93
N GLU A 89 -0.89 18.53 -17.48
CA GLU A 89 0.35 18.15 -18.18
C GLU A 89 0.99 16.90 -17.61
N TYR A 90 0.73 16.58 -16.34
CA TYR A 90 1.22 15.38 -15.68
C TYR A 90 0.14 14.72 -14.82
N GLY A 91 0.29 13.42 -14.62
CA GLY A 91 -0.63 12.67 -13.77
C GLY A 91 -0.30 12.84 -12.29
N VAL A 92 -1.35 12.91 -11.47
CA VAL A 92 -1.25 12.80 -10.01
C VAL A 92 -2.01 11.54 -9.60
N GLY A 93 -1.42 10.72 -8.77
CA GLY A 93 -2.04 9.46 -8.35
C GLY A 93 -1.21 8.76 -7.28
N ALA A 94 -1.61 7.53 -6.98
CA ALA A 94 -0.91 6.71 -6.00
C ALA A 94 0.45 6.24 -6.53
N PHE A 95 1.38 6.01 -5.64
CA PHE A 95 2.63 5.33 -5.95
C PHE A 95 2.57 3.91 -5.42
N GLN A 96 3.05 2.95 -6.22
CA GLN A 96 3.17 1.57 -5.81
C GLN A 96 4.43 0.96 -6.40
N ARG A 97 5.20 0.25 -5.56
CA ARG A 97 6.35 -0.51 -6.00
C ARG A 97 6.60 -1.70 -5.10
N ARG A 98 7.02 -2.82 -5.70
CA ARG A 98 7.40 -4.04 -5.00
C ARG A 98 8.87 -4.33 -5.23
N PHE A 99 9.53 -4.80 -4.18
CA PHE A 99 10.93 -5.16 -4.19
C PHE A 99 11.07 -6.56 -3.65
N ARG A 100 11.71 -7.43 -4.42
CA ARG A 100 12.12 -8.73 -3.91
C ARG A 100 13.50 -8.58 -3.30
N VAL A 101 13.59 -8.82 -2.02
CA VAL A 101 14.83 -8.75 -1.28
C VAL A 101 15.43 -10.13 -1.17
N HIS A 102 16.61 -10.30 -1.79
CA HIS A 102 17.34 -11.55 -1.74
C HIS A 102 18.34 -11.48 -0.58
N GLY A 103 18.04 -12.14 0.51
CA GLY A 103 18.87 -12.18 1.70
C GLY A 103 18.03 -12.35 2.95
N GLU A 104 18.64 -12.86 4.00
CA GLU A 104 18.00 -12.91 5.30
C GLU A 104 18.00 -11.52 5.90
N ILE A 105 16.80 -11.00 6.13
CA ILE A 105 16.54 -9.69 6.76
C ILE A 105 15.92 -9.98 8.14
N GLU A 106 16.13 -9.06 9.06
CA GLU A 106 15.45 -9.03 10.34
C GLU A 106 14.18 -8.19 10.24
N PRO A 107 12.97 -8.81 10.11
CA PRO A 107 11.76 -8.07 9.83
C PRO A 107 11.39 -7.09 10.93
N ASP A 108 11.64 -7.46 12.17
CA ASP A 108 11.31 -6.66 13.37
C ASP A 108 12.19 -5.40 13.51
N ALA A 109 13.31 -5.37 12.81
CA ALA A 109 14.25 -4.25 12.82
C ALA A 109 14.16 -3.34 11.59
N ILE A 110 13.17 -3.56 10.72
CA ILE A 110 12.92 -2.68 9.57
C ILE A 110 12.51 -1.30 10.08
N ALA A 111 13.21 -0.28 9.64
CA ALA A 111 12.92 1.11 9.97
C ALA A 111 12.62 1.92 8.71
N ALA A 112 11.65 2.82 8.79
CA ALA A 112 11.31 3.72 7.72
C ALA A 112 11.22 5.16 8.23
N SER A 113 11.70 6.10 7.45
CA SER A 113 11.58 7.54 7.70
C SER A 113 11.12 8.25 6.44
N TYR A 114 10.24 9.22 6.61
CA TYR A 114 9.71 10.03 5.52
C TYR A 114 9.91 11.50 5.82
N ALA A 115 10.57 12.22 4.92
CA ALA A 115 10.82 13.66 5.02
C ALA A 115 10.88 14.27 3.62
N ASP A 116 10.29 15.44 3.45
CA ASP A 116 10.37 16.25 2.23
C ASP A 116 10.04 15.50 0.92
N GLY A 117 9.10 14.55 0.99
CA GLY A 117 8.72 13.76 -0.18
C GLY A 117 9.63 12.57 -0.46
N VAL A 118 10.62 12.31 0.39
CA VAL A 118 11.56 11.20 0.26
C VAL A 118 11.34 10.19 1.38
N LEU A 119 11.10 8.95 0.99
CA LEU A 119 11.00 7.83 1.90
C LEU A 119 12.33 7.07 1.94
N THR A 120 12.88 6.91 3.12
CA THR A 120 14.06 6.08 3.35
C THR A 120 13.68 4.86 4.18
N ILE A 121 13.90 3.67 3.64
CA ILE A 121 13.66 2.39 4.31
C ILE A 121 15.01 1.72 4.57
N THR A 122 15.24 1.32 5.79
CA THR A 122 16.43 0.57 6.20
C THR A 122 16.02 -0.85 6.56
N LEU A 123 16.64 -1.83 5.92
CA LEU A 123 16.39 -3.25 6.08
C LEU A 123 17.66 -3.91 6.63
N PRO A 124 17.76 -4.12 7.94
CA PRO A 124 18.94 -4.76 8.53
C PRO A 124 19.10 -6.19 8.04
N LYS A 125 20.33 -6.56 7.71
CA LYS A 125 20.69 -7.93 7.34
C LYS A 125 20.78 -8.79 8.59
N ALA A 126 20.18 -9.97 8.56
CA ALA A 126 20.35 -10.93 9.65
C ALA A 126 21.83 -11.28 9.83
N SER A 127 22.25 -11.46 11.08
CA SER A 127 23.67 -11.69 11.44
C SER A 127 24.30 -12.87 10.71
N ARG A 128 23.49 -13.81 10.22
CA ARG A 128 23.94 -14.95 9.41
C ARG A 128 24.25 -14.61 7.96
N SER A 129 23.74 -13.50 7.47
CA SER A 129 23.88 -13.06 6.06
C SER A 129 25.01 -12.06 5.84
N GLN A 130 25.75 -11.70 6.88
CA GLN A 130 26.87 -10.76 6.77
C GLN A 130 28.06 -11.37 6.03
N ARG A 131 28.70 -10.58 5.18
CA ARG A 131 29.89 -10.99 4.43
C ARG A 131 31.00 -11.38 5.42
N ARG A 132 31.40 -12.66 5.39
CA ARG A 132 32.54 -13.14 6.18
C ARG A 132 33.74 -13.34 5.27
N ARG A 133 34.86 -12.69 5.61
CA ARG A 133 36.13 -12.94 4.93
C ARG A 133 36.69 -14.28 5.36
N VAL A 134 36.86 -15.19 4.43
CA VAL A 134 37.49 -16.49 4.68
C VAL A 134 38.99 -16.37 4.42
N PRO A 135 39.85 -16.59 5.39
CA PRO A 135 41.30 -16.63 5.18
C PRO A 135 41.65 -17.89 4.37
N VAL A 136 42.45 -17.70 3.32
CA VAL A 136 43.00 -18.83 2.54
C VAL A 136 44.37 -19.17 3.11
N ASN A 137 44.52 -20.35 3.68
CA ASN A 137 45.81 -20.86 4.11
C ASN A 137 46.47 -21.53 2.90
N THR A 138 47.64 -21.04 2.54
CA THR A 138 48.53 -21.70 1.56
C THR A 138 49.44 -22.64 2.31
N ASN A 139 49.42 -23.91 1.94
CA ASN A 139 50.34 -24.95 2.46
C ASN A 139 51.60 -24.95 1.63
#